data_9f4a546f20628a06b309b1f99294123a
#
_entry.id   9f4a546f20628a06b309b1f99294123a
#
_cell.length_a   1.000
_cell.length_b   1.000
_cell.length_c   1.000
_cell.angle_alpha   90.00
_cell.angle_beta   90.00
_cell.angle_gamma   90.00
#
_symmetry.space_group_name_H-M   'P 1'
#
loop_
_entity.id
_entity.type
_entity.pdbx_description
1 polymer ?
#
loop_
_entity_poly.entity_id
_entity_poly.type
_entity_poly.pdbx_seq_one_letter_code
_entity_poly.pdbx_strand_id
1 'polypeptide(L)'
;VDMQEYEISKSELKDPQGIRFWPDIKGRDGCRLPFPWDSKAPNQGFNEGAKPWLPAENTLTLDQAIETEESTFNVLREMLKIRKACPALQKGNYRKIFNNGECFVFERKTEEQTLLIAANFSTEEKIIEFPSEINTDLTPKTLKRRCTLNDLQISLPACGYFLGQK
;
A
#
# COMPACT_ATOMS: atom_id res chain seq x y z
N VAL A 1 2.10 -7.21 -5.40
CA VAL A 1 3.06 -7.27 -6.52
C VAL A 1 3.33 -5.86 -6.99
N ASP A 2 4.61 -5.46 -6.98
CA ASP A 2 5.03 -4.12 -7.38
C ASP A 2 5.33 -4.15 -8.88
N MET A 3 4.38 -3.70 -9.68
CA MET A 3 4.50 -3.63 -11.13
C MET A 3 4.96 -2.23 -11.53
N GLN A 4 6.05 -2.15 -12.29
CA GLN A 4 6.55 -0.89 -12.84
C GLN A 4 5.91 -0.62 -14.21
N GLU A 5 5.76 0.65 -14.56
CA GLU A 5 5.29 1.03 -15.89
C GLU A 5 6.31 0.61 -16.94
N TYR A 6 5.83 -0.01 -18.02
CA TYR A 6 6.67 -0.44 -19.14
C TYR A 6 6.86 0.68 -20.17
N GLU A 7 8.10 0.90 -20.59
CA GLU A 7 8.44 1.82 -21.66
C GLU A 7 8.07 1.20 -23.01
N ILE A 8 6.95 1.65 -23.57
CA ILE A 8 6.42 1.15 -24.85
C ILE A 8 6.88 2.03 -26.02
N SER A 9 7.23 1.41 -27.16
CA SER A 9 7.59 2.13 -28.37
C SER A 9 6.35 2.71 -29.06
N LYS A 10 6.53 3.80 -29.86
CA LYS A 10 5.41 4.43 -30.59
C LYS A 10 4.66 3.44 -31.50
N SER A 11 5.37 2.51 -32.10
CA SER A 11 4.80 1.50 -33.02
C SER A 11 3.90 0.48 -32.35
N GLU A 12 4.06 0.30 -31.02
CA GLU A 12 3.31 -0.66 -30.22
C GLU A 12 2.11 -0.03 -29.51
N LEU A 13 2.01 1.33 -29.52
CA LEU A 13 0.93 2.04 -28.86
C LEU A 13 -0.44 1.65 -29.45
N LYS A 14 -1.40 1.49 -28.54
CA LYS A 14 -2.83 1.26 -28.84
C LYS A 14 -3.73 2.34 -28.26
N ASP A 15 -3.27 3.06 -27.22
CA ASP A 15 -4.01 4.18 -26.66
C ASP A 15 -4.01 5.36 -27.65
N PRO A 16 -5.18 5.81 -28.13
CA PRO A 16 -5.27 6.92 -29.08
C PRO A 16 -4.64 8.21 -28.57
N GLN A 17 -4.66 8.44 -27.25
CA GLN A 17 -4.03 9.61 -26.63
C GLN A 17 -2.51 9.53 -26.73
N GLY A 18 -1.93 8.37 -26.45
CA GLY A 18 -0.49 8.15 -26.61
C GLY A 18 -0.04 8.26 -28.05
N ILE A 19 -0.80 7.71 -29.01
CA ILE A 19 -0.50 7.80 -30.45
C ILE A 19 -0.49 9.25 -30.91
N ARG A 20 -1.50 10.05 -30.49
CA ARG A 20 -1.69 11.44 -30.96
C ARG A 20 -0.64 12.39 -30.40
N PHE A 21 -0.27 12.23 -29.15
CA PHE A 21 0.56 13.20 -28.40
C PHE A 21 1.98 12.70 -28.11
N TRP A 22 2.41 11.62 -28.77
CA TRP A 22 3.78 11.13 -28.66
C TRP A 22 4.82 12.20 -29.07
N PRO A 23 5.97 12.36 -28.39
CA PRO A 23 6.42 11.60 -27.20
C PRO A 23 5.99 12.23 -25.85
N ASP A 24 5.32 13.38 -25.85
CA ASP A 24 5.04 14.18 -24.65
C ASP A 24 4.05 13.49 -23.72
N ILE A 25 3.06 12.77 -24.28
CA ILE A 25 2.08 11.98 -23.53
C ILE A 25 2.12 10.55 -24.07
N LYS A 26 2.58 9.61 -23.23
CA LYS A 26 2.69 8.19 -23.61
C LYS A 26 1.38 7.41 -23.53
N GLY A 27 0.31 8.03 -23.01
CA GLY A 27 -0.97 7.36 -22.79
C GLY A 27 -0.93 6.39 -21.60
N ARG A 28 -1.79 5.38 -21.62
CA ARG A 28 -1.96 4.41 -20.54
C ARG A 28 -1.48 3.00 -20.86
N ASP A 29 -0.90 2.80 -22.03
CA ASP A 29 -0.53 1.45 -22.46
C ASP A 29 0.55 0.82 -21.58
N GLY A 30 1.55 1.60 -21.15
CA GLY A 30 2.64 1.13 -20.31
C GLY A 30 2.22 0.59 -18.93
N CYS A 31 1.03 0.97 -18.43
CA CYS A 31 0.51 0.46 -17.18
C CYS A 31 -0.45 -0.75 -17.33
N ARG A 32 -0.62 -1.26 -18.56
CA ARG A 32 -1.50 -2.42 -18.88
C ARG A 32 -0.73 -3.74 -18.99
N LEU A 33 0.30 -3.91 -18.16
CA LEU A 33 1.09 -5.13 -18.11
C LEU A 33 0.24 -6.34 -17.70
N PRO A 34 0.54 -7.55 -18.25
CA PRO A 34 -0.03 -8.78 -17.76
C PRO A 34 0.24 -8.96 -16.28
N PHE A 35 -0.79 -9.32 -15.48
CA PHE A 35 -0.59 -9.56 -14.06
C PHE A 35 0.16 -10.89 -13.85
N PRO A 36 1.26 -10.90 -13.08
CA PRO A 36 2.11 -12.06 -12.86
C PRO A 36 1.53 -12.96 -11.75
N TRP A 37 0.83 -14.02 -12.12
CA TRP A 37 0.18 -14.93 -11.19
C TRP A 37 1.08 -16.03 -10.63
N ASP A 38 1.85 -16.69 -11.52
CA ASP A 38 2.62 -17.89 -11.21
C ASP A 38 4.01 -17.84 -11.88
N SER A 39 5.05 -17.93 -11.08
CA SER A 39 6.46 -17.85 -11.52
C SER A 39 6.88 -19.00 -12.46
N LYS A 40 6.17 -20.11 -12.43
CA LYS A 40 6.50 -21.34 -13.20
C LYS A 40 5.65 -21.51 -14.45
N ALA A 41 4.55 -20.78 -14.57
CA ALA A 41 3.64 -20.90 -15.70
C ALA A 41 4.07 -20.06 -16.90
N PRO A 42 3.71 -20.44 -18.14
CA PRO A 42 3.93 -19.61 -19.33
C PRO A 42 3.34 -18.21 -19.13
N ASN A 43 4.05 -17.16 -19.62
CA ASN A 43 3.66 -15.76 -19.45
C ASN A 43 3.28 -15.41 -17.99
N GLN A 44 3.97 -16.02 -17.03
CA GLN A 44 3.71 -15.88 -15.59
C GLN A 44 2.23 -16.15 -15.21
N GLY A 45 1.60 -17.11 -15.86
CA GLY A 45 0.21 -17.51 -15.58
C GLY A 45 -0.87 -16.57 -16.13
N PHE A 46 -0.48 -15.54 -16.90
CA PHE A 46 -1.45 -14.63 -17.50
C PHE A 46 -2.30 -15.30 -18.60
N ASN A 47 -1.67 -16.14 -19.43
CA ASN A 47 -2.34 -16.99 -20.42
C ASN A 47 -1.53 -18.25 -20.74
N GLU A 48 -2.15 -19.19 -21.47
CA GLU A 48 -1.58 -20.52 -21.74
C GLU A 48 -0.71 -20.59 -23.02
N GLY A 49 -0.11 -19.51 -23.49
CA GLY A 49 0.92 -19.61 -24.53
C GLY A 49 0.86 -18.62 -25.67
N ALA A 50 -0.20 -17.82 -25.85
CA ALA A 50 -0.17 -16.73 -26.78
C ALA A 50 0.75 -15.61 -26.24
N LYS A 51 1.65 -15.08 -27.08
CA LYS A 51 2.51 -13.96 -26.69
C LYS A 51 1.64 -12.76 -26.30
N PRO A 52 1.73 -12.25 -25.05
CA PRO A 52 1.02 -11.04 -24.66
C PRO A 52 1.50 -9.83 -25.50
N TRP A 53 0.64 -8.84 -25.65
CA TRP A 53 1.02 -7.58 -26.30
C TRP A 53 2.17 -6.88 -25.56
N LEU A 54 2.06 -6.73 -24.25
CA LEU A 54 3.14 -6.26 -23.38
C LEU A 54 3.83 -7.46 -22.70
N PRO A 55 5.12 -7.33 -22.35
CA PRO A 55 5.85 -8.45 -21.75
C PRO A 55 5.25 -8.85 -20.39
N ALA A 56 5.25 -10.15 -20.14
CA ALA A 56 4.88 -10.73 -18.85
C ALA A 56 6.15 -11.01 -18.02
N GLU A 57 7.03 -10.01 -17.88
CA GLU A 57 8.30 -10.14 -17.17
C GLU A 57 8.28 -9.22 -15.94
N ASN A 58 7.93 -9.78 -14.79
CA ASN A 58 7.94 -9.07 -13.53
C ASN A 58 8.87 -9.75 -12.53
N THR A 59 9.43 -8.96 -11.65
CA THR A 59 10.42 -9.42 -10.65
C THR A 59 9.80 -10.25 -9.53
N LEU A 60 8.50 -10.07 -9.25
CA LEU A 60 7.78 -10.78 -8.20
C LEU A 60 6.39 -11.18 -8.69
N THR A 61 6.14 -12.47 -8.73
CA THR A 61 4.84 -13.04 -9.05
C THR A 61 3.95 -13.20 -7.82
N LEU A 62 2.65 -13.41 -7.99
CA LEU A 62 1.73 -13.52 -6.86
C LEU A 62 2.04 -14.73 -5.98
N ASP A 63 2.36 -15.89 -6.56
CA ASP A 63 2.76 -17.08 -5.81
C ASP A 63 3.97 -16.80 -4.90
N GLN A 64 5.00 -16.12 -5.42
CA GLN A 64 6.15 -15.69 -4.64
C GLN A 64 5.79 -14.63 -3.60
N ALA A 65 4.92 -13.67 -3.94
CA ALA A 65 4.47 -12.64 -3.01
C ALA A 65 3.68 -13.22 -1.82
N ILE A 66 2.94 -14.30 -2.02
CA ILE A 66 2.23 -15.01 -0.95
C ILE A 66 3.22 -15.60 0.07
N GLU A 67 4.32 -16.17 -0.41
CA GLU A 67 5.36 -16.78 0.43
C GLU A 67 6.31 -15.75 1.06
N THR A 68 6.34 -14.53 0.56
CA THR A 68 7.22 -13.45 1.07
C THR A 68 6.51 -12.69 2.17
N GLU A 69 6.94 -12.84 3.42
CA GLU A 69 6.28 -12.28 4.62
C GLU A 69 5.99 -10.77 4.49
N GLU A 70 6.97 -9.99 4.04
CA GLU A 70 6.88 -8.53 3.95
C GLU A 70 6.44 -8.01 2.57
N SER A 71 5.81 -8.87 1.77
CA SER A 71 5.27 -8.45 0.48
C SER A 71 4.09 -7.50 0.63
N THR A 72 3.89 -6.61 -0.33
CA THR A 72 2.70 -5.74 -0.43
C THR A 72 1.41 -6.56 -0.33
N PHE A 73 1.39 -7.78 -0.90
CA PHE A 73 0.25 -8.69 -0.81
C PHE A 73 -0.07 -9.06 0.65
N ASN A 74 0.93 -9.51 1.41
CA ASN A 74 0.73 -9.95 2.79
C ASN A 74 0.40 -8.78 3.72
N VAL A 75 1.06 -7.63 3.55
CA VAL A 75 0.73 -6.40 4.27
C VAL A 75 -0.71 -5.98 4.03
N LEU A 76 -1.14 -5.89 2.75
CA LEU A 76 -2.51 -5.52 2.41
C LEU A 76 -3.53 -6.53 2.95
N ARG A 77 -3.24 -7.83 2.85
CA ARG A 77 -4.08 -8.89 3.39
C ARG A 77 -4.28 -8.76 4.91
N GLU A 78 -3.22 -8.44 5.65
CA GLU A 78 -3.29 -8.20 7.10
C GLU A 78 -4.08 -6.94 7.43
N MET A 79 -3.83 -5.84 6.73
CA MET A 79 -4.60 -4.59 6.89
C MET A 79 -6.09 -4.78 6.63
N LEU A 80 -6.46 -5.55 5.61
CA LEU A 80 -7.87 -5.86 5.31
C LEU A 80 -8.52 -6.73 6.39
N LYS A 81 -7.78 -7.67 7.00
CA LYS A 81 -8.26 -8.46 8.14
C LYS A 81 -8.51 -7.55 9.35
N ILE A 82 -7.57 -6.66 9.69
CA ILE A 82 -7.72 -5.69 10.77
C ILE A 82 -8.92 -4.78 10.50
N ARG A 83 -9.03 -4.22 9.31
CA ARG A 83 -10.18 -3.39 8.93
C ARG A 83 -11.50 -4.12 9.11
N LYS A 84 -11.56 -5.40 8.71
CA LYS A 84 -12.78 -6.22 8.83
C LYS A 84 -13.14 -6.52 10.30
N ALA A 85 -12.13 -6.67 11.16
CA ALA A 85 -12.31 -6.93 12.58
C ALA A 85 -12.64 -5.67 13.41
N CYS A 86 -12.34 -4.47 12.91
CA CYS A 86 -12.50 -3.21 13.62
C CYS A 86 -13.69 -2.39 13.07
N PRO A 87 -14.84 -2.38 13.76
CA PRO A 87 -16.01 -1.59 13.34
C PRO A 87 -15.70 -0.10 13.15
N ALA A 88 -14.83 0.48 13.97
CA ALA A 88 -14.45 1.88 13.85
C ALA A 88 -13.72 2.18 12.52
N LEU A 89 -12.93 1.26 11.96
CA LEU A 89 -12.31 1.43 10.64
C LEU A 89 -13.30 1.37 9.48
N GLN A 90 -14.45 0.73 9.67
CA GLN A 90 -15.47 0.58 8.63
C GLN A 90 -16.46 1.74 8.64
N LYS A 91 -17.07 2.01 9.79
CA LYS A 91 -18.20 2.94 9.95
C LYS A 91 -18.01 4.02 11.03
N GLY A 92 -16.84 4.06 11.69
CA GLY A 92 -16.56 5.07 12.73
C GLY A 92 -16.51 6.49 12.14
N ASN A 93 -16.88 7.47 12.95
CA ASN A 93 -16.72 8.87 12.63
C ASN A 93 -15.23 9.21 12.50
N TYR A 94 -14.91 10.10 11.58
CA TYR A 94 -13.56 10.58 11.34
C TYR A 94 -13.33 11.89 12.08
N ARG A 95 -12.18 12.00 12.77
CA ARG A 95 -11.69 13.25 13.35
C ARG A 95 -10.20 13.41 13.08
N LYS A 96 -9.84 14.47 12.36
CA LYS A 96 -8.43 14.85 12.20
C LYS A 96 -7.89 15.36 13.53
N ILE A 97 -6.71 14.88 13.93
CA ILE A 97 -6.01 15.32 15.14
C ILE A 97 -4.86 16.23 14.75
N PHE A 98 -4.01 15.81 13.83
CA PHE A 98 -2.81 16.54 13.43
C PHE A 98 -2.51 16.34 11.95
N ASN A 99 -1.97 17.39 11.31
CA ASN A 99 -1.43 17.32 9.95
C ASN A 99 -0.48 18.51 9.75
N ASN A 100 0.78 18.24 9.43
CA ASN A 100 1.80 19.25 9.10
C ASN A 100 2.37 19.10 7.68
N GLY A 101 1.74 18.29 6.82
CA GLY A 101 2.23 17.97 5.48
C GLY A 101 3.15 16.76 5.42
N GLU A 102 3.87 16.44 6.50
CA GLU A 102 4.74 15.25 6.59
C GLU A 102 4.09 14.14 7.40
N CYS A 103 3.40 14.49 8.48
CA CYS A 103 2.70 13.54 9.35
C CYS A 103 1.21 13.80 9.36
N PHE A 104 0.46 12.72 9.37
CA PHE A 104 -1.00 12.76 9.41
C PHE A 104 -1.52 11.85 10.52
N VAL A 105 -2.29 12.44 11.47
CA VAL A 105 -2.88 11.73 12.60
C VAL A 105 -4.37 11.97 12.61
N PHE A 106 -5.13 10.90 12.71
CA PHE A 106 -6.59 10.97 12.80
C PHE A 106 -7.17 9.85 13.67
N GLU A 107 -8.38 10.08 14.12
CA GLU A 107 -9.16 9.16 14.92
C GLU A 107 -10.33 8.60 14.10
N ARG A 108 -10.63 7.33 14.31
CA ARG A 108 -11.87 6.68 13.90
C ARG A 108 -12.61 6.22 15.15
N LYS A 109 -13.88 6.64 15.32
CA LYS A 109 -14.62 6.38 16.55
C LYS A 109 -16.04 5.89 16.27
N THR A 110 -16.43 4.83 16.97
CA THR A 110 -17.81 4.40 17.22
C THR A 110 -18.14 4.58 18.70
N GLU A 111 -19.32 4.19 19.15
CA GLU A 111 -19.66 4.18 20.57
C GLU A 111 -18.80 3.21 21.37
N GLU A 112 -18.42 2.08 20.78
CA GLU A 112 -17.72 0.98 21.45
C GLU A 112 -16.19 0.97 21.22
N GLN A 113 -15.70 1.65 20.17
CA GLN A 113 -14.30 1.55 19.77
C GLN A 113 -13.75 2.90 19.30
N THR A 114 -12.55 3.23 19.80
CA THR A 114 -11.79 4.40 19.33
C THR A 114 -10.44 3.93 18.84
N LEU A 115 -10.13 4.23 17.59
CA LEU A 115 -8.85 3.92 16.96
C LEU A 115 -8.11 5.20 16.61
N LEU A 116 -6.82 5.19 16.82
CA LEU A 116 -5.90 6.25 16.43
C LEU A 116 -4.99 5.75 15.33
N ILE A 117 -4.90 6.51 14.25
CA ILE A 117 -4.08 6.22 13.09
C ILE A 117 -3.08 7.35 12.92
N ALA A 118 -1.80 7.00 12.78
CA ALA A 118 -0.74 7.95 12.48
C ALA A 118 0.09 7.46 11.30
N ALA A 119 0.46 8.35 10.39
CA ALA A 119 1.31 8.07 9.24
C ALA A 119 2.38 9.16 9.09
N ASN A 120 3.59 8.74 8.78
CA ASN A 120 4.72 9.59 8.43
C ASN A 120 5.03 9.43 6.94
N PHE A 121 4.88 10.47 6.15
CA PHE A 121 5.15 10.49 4.71
C PHE A 121 6.54 11.05 4.38
N SER A 122 7.32 11.42 5.40
CA SER A 122 8.68 11.93 5.22
C SER A 122 9.71 10.80 5.14
N THR A 123 10.92 11.15 4.74
CA THR A 123 12.08 10.24 4.69
C THR A 123 12.86 10.20 6.00
N GLU A 124 12.38 10.88 7.04
CA GLU A 124 13.00 10.95 8.36
C GLU A 124 12.08 10.36 9.43
N GLU A 125 12.66 9.96 10.55
CA GLU A 125 11.90 9.58 11.74
C GLU A 125 11.20 10.81 12.34
N LYS A 126 9.94 10.64 12.77
CA LYS A 126 9.15 11.69 13.42
C LYS A 126 8.59 11.18 14.75
N ILE A 127 8.65 12.04 15.77
CA ILE A 127 8.01 11.78 17.06
C ILE A 127 6.70 12.56 17.10
N ILE A 128 5.62 11.85 17.44
CA ILE A 128 4.27 12.43 17.54
C ILE A 128 3.75 12.21 18.96
N GLU A 129 3.24 13.26 19.57
CA GLU A 129 2.52 13.19 20.84
C GLU A 129 1.04 12.93 20.61
N PHE A 130 0.49 12.01 21.40
CA PHE A 130 -0.93 11.69 21.37
C PHE A 130 -1.69 12.32 22.54
N PRO A 131 -2.95 12.70 22.30
CA PRO A 131 -3.76 13.32 23.35
C PRO A 131 -4.27 12.33 24.42
N SER A 132 -3.96 11.03 24.31
CA SER A 132 -4.46 9.98 25.19
C SER A 132 -3.68 8.68 25.04
N GLU A 133 -3.70 7.88 26.08
CA GLU A 133 -3.08 6.54 26.11
C GLU A 133 -3.65 5.60 25.03
N ILE A 134 -2.79 4.71 24.56
CA ILE A 134 -3.11 3.63 23.62
C ILE A 134 -3.04 2.32 24.40
N ASN A 135 -4.14 1.59 24.43
CA ASN A 135 -4.24 0.34 25.18
C ASN A 135 -3.75 -0.87 24.37
N THR A 136 -3.90 -0.81 23.05
CA THR A 136 -3.56 -1.94 22.16
C THR A 136 -2.93 -1.44 20.88
N ASP A 137 -1.76 -1.97 20.53
CA ASP A 137 -1.12 -1.79 19.23
C ASP A 137 -1.70 -2.81 18.23
N LEU A 138 -2.36 -2.31 17.19
CA LEU A 138 -2.96 -3.09 16.10
C LEU A 138 -2.16 -2.98 14.80
N THR A 139 -0.98 -2.35 14.84
CA THR A 139 -0.15 -2.18 13.64
C THR A 139 0.23 -3.55 13.06
N PRO A 140 0.05 -3.78 11.75
CA PRO A 140 0.42 -5.03 11.10
C PRO A 140 1.85 -5.46 11.41
N LYS A 141 2.03 -6.72 11.81
CA LYS A 141 3.34 -7.26 12.21
C LYS A 141 4.28 -7.50 11.02
N THR A 142 3.72 -7.65 9.84
CA THR A 142 4.43 -7.91 8.58
C THR A 142 5.26 -6.73 8.07
N LEU A 143 5.23 -5.57 8.74
CA LEU A 143 5.97 -4.39 8.32
C LEU A 143 7.33 -4.26 9.01
N LYS A 144 8.37 -4.08 8.22
CA LYS A 144 9.75 -3.84 8.69
C LYS A 144 9.90 -2.58 9.54
N ARG A 145 9.08 -1.57 9.26
CA ARG A 145 9.19 -0.24 9.86
C ARG A 145 8.21 -0.11 11.00
N ARG A 146 8.53 -0.75 12.13
CA ARG A 146 7.71 -0.65 13.34
C ARG A 146 7.91 0.69 14.01
N CYS A 147 6.82 1.29 14.44
CA CYS A 147 6.83 2.42 15.36
C CYS A 147 7.21 1.95 16.78
N THR A 148 7.72 2.89 17.59
CA THR A 148 7.93 2.66 19.02
C THR A 148 6.95 3.53 19.80
N LEU A 149 6.17 2.89 20.66
CA LEU A 149 5.22 3.56 21.54
C LEU A 149 5.86 3.72 22.93
N ASN A 150 5.93 4.95 23.43
CA ASN A 150 6.36 5.29 24.79
C ASN A 150 5.31 6.24 25.38
N ASP A 151 4.54 5.74 26.35
CA ASP A 151 3.46 6.51 26.98
C ASP A 151 2.53 7.22 25.99
N LEU A 152 2.66 8.55 25.88
CA LEU A 152 1.87 9.38 24.97
C LEU A 152 2.62 9.77 23.68
N GLN A 153 3.81 9.19 23.45
CA GLN A 153 4.62 9.50 22.26
C GLN A 153 4.81 8.27 21.39
N ILE A 154 4.72 8.48 20.07
CA ILE A 154 5.07 7.46 19.09
C ILE A 154 6.20 7.98 18.22
N SER A 155 7.26 7.19 18.12
CA SER A 155 8.27 7.33 17.10
C SER A 155 7.83 6.58 15.85
N LEU A 156 7.61 7.32 14.75
CA LEU A 156 7.28 6.81 13.43
C LEU A 156 8.52 6.86 12.54
N PRO A 157 9.07 5.74 12.13
CA PRO A 157 10.19 5.73 11.19
C PRO A 157 9.80 6.38 9.85
N ALA A 158 10.78 6.66 9.00
CA ALA A 158 10.56 7.16 7.64
C ALA A 158 9.52 6.30 6.90
N CYS A 159 8.50 6.91 6.31
CA CYS A 159 7.36 6.25 5.67
C CYS A 159 6.66 5.21 6.57
N GLY A 160 6.74 5.39 7.89
CA GLY A 160 6.13 4.50 8.89
C GLY A 160 4.68 4.88 9.19
N TYR A 161 3.97 3.92 9.80
CA TYR A 161 2.62 4.19 10.30
C TYR A 161 2.33 3.38 11.57
N PHE A 162 1.28 3.81 12.26
CA PHE A 162 0.79 3.21 13.49
C PHE A 162 -0.74 3.12 13.48
N LEU A 163 -1.25 2.06 14.04
CA LEU A 163 -2.67 1.86 14.33
C LEU A 163 -2.81 1.39 15.77
N GLY A 164 -3.41 2.19 16.62
CA GLY A 164 -3.66 1.86 18.02
C GLY A 164 -5.13 1.98 18.42
N GLN A 165 -5.53 1.19 19.41
CA GLN A 165 -6.83 1.27 20.05
C GLN A 165 -6.68 1.92 21.42
N LYS A 166 -7.56 2.91 21.72
CA LYS A 166 -7.72 3.53 23.03
C LYS A 166 -8.57 2.67 23.94
#